data_e4f0228aa82bdfbf1ed225bcf9c6455d
#
_entry.id   e4f0228aa82bdfbf1ed225bcf9c6455d
#
_cell.length_a   1.000
_cell.length_b   1.000
_cell.length_c   1.000
_cell.angle_alpha   90.00
_cell.angle_beta   90.00
_cell.angle_gamma   90.00
#
_symmetry.space_group_name_H-M   'P 1'
#
loop_
_entity.id
_entity.type
_entity.pdbx_description
1 polymer ?
#
loop_
_entity_poly.entity_id
_entity_poly.type
_entity_poly.pdbx_seq_one_letter_code
_entity_poly.pdbx_strand_id
1 'polypeptide(L)'
;KMSPTLEEMEHLPTPLNEGELKLLNFFIEHLDPKWEIYTQPPLNGVSPDFILLHPENGIAVFEVKDWAPDTNNEILVKHKRYNLIQKIQLYRDKLQEALGPSAPNSLFPNLTAGLVFPQWGSEKIKAIFDDDFRTLHKFRSDKFLNKSGNEAQYKNNLIIGQKNLESGSIK
;
A
#
# COMPACT_ATOMS: atom_id res chain seq x y z
N LYS A 1 -15.53 9.31 4.15
CA LYS A 1 -16.37 8.18 4.58
C LYS A 1 -15.48 7.02 5.00
N MET A 2 -15.91 6.24 5.98
CA MET A 2 -15.13 5.12 6.51
C MET A 2 -15.99 3.88 6.62
N SER A 3 -15.44 2.71 6.28
CA SER A 3 -16.09 1.42 6.38
C SER A 3 -15.07 0.34 6.82
N PRO A 4 -15.29 -0.37 7.93
CA PRO A 4 -16.35 -0.12 8.91
C PRO A 4 -16.21 1.25 9.60
N THR A 5 -17.26 1.73 10.27
CA THR A 5 -17.18 2.92 11.12
C THR A 5 -16.30 2.66 12.34
N LEU A 6 -15.91 3.72 13.07
CA LEU A 6 -15.09 3.54 14.28
C LEU A 6 -15.75 2.63 15.32
N GLU A 7 -17.09 2.72 15.48
CA GLU A 7 -17.84 1.87 16.39
C GLU A 7 -17.86 0.40 15.94
N GLU A 8 -18.00 0.17 14.63
CA GLU A 8 -17.99 -1.17 14.05
C GLU A 8 -16.61 -1.82 14.06
N MET A 9 -15.53 -1.03 14.16
CA MET A 9 -14.16 -1.54 14.21
C MET A 9 -13.86 -2.36 15.47
N GLU A 10 -14.58 -2.12 16.56
CA GLU A 10 -14.47 -2.93 17.78
C GLU A 10 -14.92 -4.39 17.56
N HIS A 11 -15.70 -4.62 16.50
CA HIS A 11 -16.25 -5.93 16.13
C HIS A 11 -15.55 -6.58 14.93
N LEU A 12 -14.41 -6.04 14.50
CA LEU A 12 -13.59 -6.66 13.44
C LEU A 12 -13.17 -8.07 13.84
N PRO A 13 -13.18 -9.05 12.92
CA PRO A 13 -12.69 -10.40 13.16
C PRO A 13 -11.25 -10.43 13.67
N THR A 14 -10.43 -9.50 13.20
CA THR A 14 -9.07 -9.28 13.67
C THR A 14 -8.95 -7.83 14.14
N PRO A 15 -8.75 -7.58 15.44
CA PRO A 15 -8.53 -6.22 15.92
C PRO A 15 -7.32 -5.57 15.24
N LEU A 16 -7.39 -4.26 15.01
CA LEU A 16 -6.28 -3.50 14.46
C LEU A 16 -5.10 -3.51 15.45
N ASN A 17 -3.90 -3.76 14.93
CA ASN A 17 -2.68 -3.60 15.70
C ASN A 17 -2.29 -2.11 15.84
N GLU A 18 -1.29 -1.83 16.67
CA GLU A 18 -0.87 -0.45 16.94
C GLU A 18 -0.42 0.30 15.70
N GLY A 19 0.29 -0.37 14.78
CA GLY A 19 0.74 0.22 13.53
C GLY A 19 -0.41 0.53 12.58
N GLU A 20 -1.39 -0.34 12.49
CA GLU A 20 -2.62 -0.10 11.71
C GLU A 20 -3.43 1.07 12.29
N LEU A 21 -3.55 1.15 13.63
CA LEU A 21 -4.21 2.29 14.29
C LEU A 21 -3.49 3.61 14.02
N LYS A 22 -2.15 3.63 14.04
CA LYS A 22 -1.37 4.83 13.69
C LYS A 22 -1.65 5.28 12.26
N LEU A 23 -1.70 4.34 11.32
CA LEU A 23 -1.98 4.67 9.92
C LEU A 23 -3.42 5.15 9.73
N LEU A 24 -4.38 4.52 10.39
CA LEU A 24 -5.78 4.94 10.35
C LEU A 24 -5.95 6.36 10.87
N ASN A 25 -5.38 6.68 12.03
CA ASN A 25 -5.42 8.03 12.59
C ASN A 25 -4.79 9.05 11.65
N PHE A 26 -3.66 8.70 11.04
CA PHE A 26 -3.03 9.53 10.02
C PHE A 26 -3.98 9.82 8.84
N PHE A 27 -4.71 8.83 8.34
CA PHE A 27 -5.69 9.03 7.29
C PHE A 27 -6.82 9.96 7.71
N ILE A 28 -7.35 9.76 8.93
CA ILE A 28 -8.45 10.58 9.46
C ILE A 28 -8.02 12.05 9.63
N GLU A 29 -6.78 12.29 10.06
CA GLU A 29 -6.26 13.64 10.34
C GLU A 29 -5.84 14.40 9.07
N HIS A 30 -5.34 13.70 8.06
CA HIS A 30 -4.64 14.34 6.94
C HIS A 30 -5.29 14.17 5.56
N LEU A 31 -6.22 13.24 5.40
CA LEU A 31 -6.89 13.05 4.14
C LEU A 31 -8.10 13.99 3.98
N ASP A 32 -8.29 14.46 2.75
CA ASP A 32 -9.48 15.18 2.33
C ASP A 32 -10.76 14.36 2.64
N PRO A 33 -11.86 14.97 3.11
CA PRO A 33 -13.13 14.30 3.37
C PRO A 33 -13.73 13.51 2.21
N LYS A 34 -13.31 13.76 0.98
CA LYS A 34 -13.71 12.99 -0.20
C LYS A 34 -13.14 11.57 -0.23
N TRP A 35 -12.10 11.29 0.57
CA TRP A 35 -11.56 9.95 0.66
C TRP A 35 -12.51 9.01 1.37
N GLU A 36 -12.68 7.84 0.81
CA GLU A 36 -13.32 6.70 1.47
C GLU A 36 -12.22 5.75 1.96
N ILE A 37 -12.29 5.37 3.24
CA ILE A 37 -11.32 4.49 3.90
C ILE A 37 -12.00 3.15 4.17
N TYR A 38 -11.44 2.09 3.64
CA TYR A 38 -11.87 0.71 3.87
C TYR A 38 -10.80 -0.02 4.67
N THR A 39 -11.18 -0.57 5.82
CA THR A 39 -10.30 -1.30 6.73
C THR A 39 -10.54 -2.79 6.61
N GLN A 40 -9.48 -3.56 6.37
CA GLN A 40 -9.50 -5.01 6.17
C GLN A 40 -10.58 -5.49 5.16
N PRO A 41 -10.74 -4.80 4.02
CA PRO A 41 -11.81 -5.19 3.09
C PRO A 41 -11.48 -6.51 2.40
N PRO A 42 -12.48 -7.40 2.22
CA PRO A 42 -12.28 -8.59 1.38
C PRO A 42 -12.13 -8.17 -0.09
N LEU A 43 -11.07 -8.66 -0.73
CA LEU A 43 -10.75 -8.36 -2.12
C LEU A 43 -10.36 -9.63 -2.89
N ASN A 44 -11.32 -10.28 -3.54
CA ASN A 44 -11.08 -11.46 -4.40
C ASN A 44 -10.09 -12.49 -3.81
N GLY A 45 -10.34 -12.91 -2.56
CA GLY A 45 -9.54 -13.93 -1.87
C GLY A 45 -8.30 -13.40 -1.14
N VAL A 46 -8.09 -12.09 -1.12
CA VAL A 46 -7.07 -11.43 -0.29
C VAL A 46 -7.73 -10.37 0.60
N SER A 47 -7.03 -9.95 1.65
CA SER A 47 -7.50 -8.89 2.56
C SER A 47 -6.34 -7.94 2.84
N PRO A 48 -6.25 -6.81 2.12
CA PRO A 48 -5.32 -5.74 2.46
C PRO A 48 -5.73 -5.06 3.77
N ASP A 49 -4.77 -4.44 4.46
CA ASP A 49 -5.07 -3.74 5.70
C ASP A 49 -5.95 -2.51 5.44
N PHE A 50 -5.65 -1.76 4.37
CA PHE A 50 -6.46 -0.60 3.97
C PHE A 50 -6.60 -0.49 2.46
N ILE A 51 -7.79 -0.07 2.02
CA ILE A 51 -8.04 0.49 0.68
C ILE A 51 -8.60 1.90 0.84
N LEU A 52 -8.05 2.83 0.09
CA LEU A 52 -8.51 4.21 0.00
C LEU A 52 -9.07 4.47 -1.40
N LEU A 53 -10.24 5.11 -1.47
CA LEU A 53 -10.85 5.51 -2.73
C LEU A 53 -11.08 7.02 -2.74
N HIS A 54 -10.75 7.67 -3.85
CA HIS A 54 -11.06 9.07 -4.08
C HIS A 54 -11.55 9.26 -5.51
N PRO A 55 -12.64 10.01 -5.74
CA PRO A 55 -13.25 10.12 -7.05
C PRO A 55 -12.35 10.75 -8.12
N GLU A 56 -11.42 11.59 -7.71
CA GLU A 56 -10.51 12.31 -8.62
C GLU A 56 -9.06 11.81 -8.55
N ASN A 57 -8.62 11.31 -7.37
CA ASN A 57 -7.23 10.93 -7.12
C ASN A 57 -6.96 9.43 -7.30
N GLY A 58 -8.01 8.61 -7.43
CA GLY A 58 -7.88 7.18 -7.70
C GLY A 58 -7.93 6.30 -6.47
N ILE A 59 -7.13 5.25 -6.47
CA ILE A 59 -7.19 4.16 -5.50
C ILE A 59 -5.81 3.95 -4.89
N ALA A 60 -5.76 3.77 -3.58
CA ALA A 60 -4.53 3.36 -2.90
C ALA A 60 -4.81 2.12 -2.03
N VAL A 61 -3.89 1.16 -2.03
CA VAL A 61 -3.95 -0.04 -1.20
C VAL A 61 -2.70 -0.14 -0.34
N PHE A 62 -2.88 -0.44 0.94
CA PHE A 62 -1.79 -0.48 1.90
C PHE A 62 -1.74 -1.79 2.68
N GLU A 63 -0.52 -2.25 2.91
CA GLU A 63 -0.15 -3.29 3.86
C GLU A 63 0.73 -2.69 4.95
N VAL A 64 0.41 -2.94 6.21
CA VAL A 64 1.14 -2.45 7.38
C VAL A 64 1.98 -3.56 7.98
N LYS A 65 3.21 -3.24 8.34
CA LYS A 65 4.13 -4.12 9.08
C LYS A 65 4.59 -3.43 10.36
N ASP A 66 3.91 -3.76 11.45
CA ASP A 66 4.17 -3.20 12.78
C ASP A 66 5.28 -3.96 13.51
N TRP A 67 6.43 -4.11 12.82
CA TRP A 67 7.60 -4.76 13.37
C TRP A 67 8.55 -3.74 14.01
N ALA A 68 9.06 -4.04 15.20
CA ALA A 68 10.07 -3.19 15.83
C ALA A 68 11.36 -3.12 15.01
N PRO A 69 12.05 -1.97 14.95
CA PRO A 69 13.26 -1.79 14.15
C PRO A 69 14.52 -2.36 14.83
N ASP A 70 14.45 -3.60 15.30
CA ASP A 70 15.60 -4.32 15.88
C ASP A 70 16.38 -5.11 14.80
N THR A 71 17.54 -5.65 15.22
CA THR A 71 18.43 -6.39 14.30
C THR A 71 17.77 -7.63 13.71
N ASN A 72 16.96 -8.36 14.48
CA ASN A 72 16.31 -9.57 14.01
C ASN A 72 15.25 -9.24 12.95
N ASN A 73 14.45 -8.19 13.19
CA ASN A 73 13.47 -7.73 12.24
C ASN A 73 14.09 -7.08 11.00
N GLU A 74 15.25 -6.44 11.12
CA GLU A 74 16.00 -5.94 9.97
C GLU A 74 16.40 -7.09 9.03
N ILE A 75 16.93 -8.18 9.58
CA ILE A 75 17.24 -9.38 8.81
C ILE A 75 15.96 -9.97 8.20
N LEU A 76 14.89 -10.03 8.97
CA LEU A 76 13.60 -10.55 8.52
C LEU A 76 13.02 -9.72 7.36
N VAL A 77 13.05 -8.38 7.46
CA VAL A 77 12.59 -7.49 6.38
C VAL A 77 13.43 -7.70 5.13
N LYS A 78 14.76 -7.70 5.24
CA LYS A 78 15.66 -7.95 4.10
C LYS A 78 15.39 -9.30 3.45
N HIS A 79 15.08 -10.32 4.24
CA HIS A 79 14.79 -11.67 3.72
C HIS A 79 13.41 -11.76 3.07
N LYS A 80 12.41 -11.09 3.63
CA LYS A 80 11.02 -11.13 3.15
C LYS A 80 10.65 -10.01 2.17
N ARG A 81 11.53 -9.03 1.90
CA ARG A 81 11.21 -7.86 1.09
C ARG A 81 10.58 -8.17 -0.26
N TYR A 82 11.09 -9.21 -0.94
CA TYR A 82 10.54 -9.65 -2.22
C TYR A 82 9.08 -10.13 -2.07
N ASN A 83 8.78 -10.95 -1.07
CA ASN A 83 7.44 -11.45 -0.82
C ASN A 83 6.47 -10.31 -0.43
N LEU A 84 6.95 -9.31 0.30
CA LEU A 84 6.15 -8.13 0.66
C LEU A 84 5.80 -7.30 -0.58
N ILE A 85 6.74 -7.11 -1.48
CA ILE A 85 6.49 -6.43 -2.75
C ILE A 85 5.51 -7.24 -3.61
N GLN A 86 5.70 -8.54 -3.71
CA GLN A 86 4.77 -9.41 -4.45
C GLN A 86 3.35 -9.33 -3.86
N LYS A 87 3.22 -9.25 -2.54
CA LYS A 87 1.92 -9.13 -1.86
C LYS A 87 1.19 -7.86 -2.28
N ILE A 88 1.83 -6.69 -2.26
CA ILE A 88 1.19 -5.44 -2.67
C ILE A 88 0.90 -5.39 -4.17
N GLN A 89 1.70 -6.06 -4.98
CA GLN A 89 1.41 -6.21 -6.41
C GLN A 89 0.19 -7.10 -6.65
N LEU A 90 0.06 -8.19 -5.89
CA LEU A 90 -1.14 -9.02 -5.92
C LEU A 90 -2.39 -8.21 -5.58
N TYR A 91 -2.32 -7.32 -4.59
CA TYR A 91 -3.44 -6.43 -4.27
C TYR A 91 -3.81 -5.51 -5.44
N ARG A 92 -2.82 -4.95 -6.14
CA ARG A 92 -3.07 -4.16 -7.35
C ARG A 92 -3.77 -4.97 -8.44
N ASP A 93 -3.27 -6.18 -8.68
CA ASP A 93 -3.84 -7.08 -9.69
C ASP A 93 -5.30 -7.43 -9.33
N LYS A 94 -5.58 -7.72 -8.06
CA LYS A 94 -6.93 -8.00 -7.57
C LYS A 94 -7.88 -6.78 -7.64
N LEU A 95 -7.38 -5.58 -7.39
CA LEU A 95 -8.15 -4.36 -7.59
C LEU A 95 -8.46 -4.14 -9.08
N GLN A 96 -7.52 -4.37 -9.97
CA GLN A 96 -7.74 -4.29 -11.41
C GLN A 96 -8.78 -5.30 -11.89
N GLU A 97 -8.70 -6.54 -11.39
CA GLU A 97 -9.72 -7.58 -11.67
C GLU A 97 -11.12 -7.14 -11.18
N ALA A 98 -11.21 -6.61 -9.96
CA ALA A 98 -12.47 -6.18 -9.35
C ALA A 98 -13.10 -4.98 -10.09
N LEU A 99 -12.30 -4.06 -10.59
CA LEU A 99 -12.77 -2.92 -11.39
C LEU A 99 -13.24 -3.33 -12.78
N GLY A 100 -12.73 -4.46 -13.30
CA GLY A 100 -13.11 -5.03 -14.59
C GLY A 100 -12.70 -4.18 -15.80
N PRO A 101 -12.96 -4.70 -17.02
CA PRO A 101 -12.59 -4.02 -18.27
C PRO A 101 -13.39 -2.74 -18.54
N SER A 102 -14.48 -2.51 -17.82
CA SER A 102 -15.31 -1.30 -17.94
C SER A 102 -14.80 -0.14 -17.09
N ALA A 103 -13.78 -0.36 -16.26
CA ALA A 103 -13.19 0.73 -15.50
C ALA A 103 -12.54 1.74 -16.46
N PRO A 104 -12.79 3.06 -16.28
CA PRO A 104 -12.14 4.04 -17.10
C PRO A 104 -10.61 3.87 -17.04
N ASN A 105 -9.96 3.88 -18.20
CA ASN A 105 -8.49 3.84 -18.28
C ASN A 105 -7.82 4.93 -17.43
N SER A 106 -8.54 6.00 -17.09
CA SER A 106 -8.12 7.06 -16.20
C SER A 106 -7.95 6.65 -14.73
N LEU A 107 -8.56 5.53 -14.27
CA LEU A 107 -8.40 5.05 -12.89
C LEU A 107 -7.11 4.24 -12.70
N PHE A 108 -6.63 3.55 -13.74
CA PHE A 108 -5.45 2.69 -13.65
C PHE A 108 -4.12 3.46 -13.41
N PRO A 109 -3.89 4.65 -13.99
CA PRO A 109 -2.68 5.42 -13.69
C PRO A 109 -2.58 5.86 -12.22
N ASN A 110 -3.72 5.92 -11.54
CA ASN A 110 -3.85 6.40 -10.17
C ASN A 110 -4.02 5.27 -9.15
N LEU A 111 -3.65 4.03 -9.52
CA LEU A 111 -3.65 2.90 -8.61
C LEU A 111 -2.29 2.80 -7.90
N THR A 112 -2.26 3.18 -6.63
CA THR A 112 -1.07 3.16 -5.79
C THR A 112 -1.09 1.97 -4.84
N ALA A 113 0.04 1.29 -4.67
CA ALA A 113 0.22 0.28 -3.64
C ALA A 113 1.36 0.68 -2.69
N GLY A 114 1.19 0.47 -1.39
CA GLY A 114 2.16 0.87 -0.39
C GLY A 114 2.40 -0.17 0.70
N LEU A 115 3.66 -0.23 1.16
CA LEU A 115 4.08 -0.90 2.37
C LEU A 115 4.35 0.16 3.43
N VAL A 116 3.77 -0.02 4.62
CA VAL A 116 3.89 0.93 5.72
C VAL A 116 4.59 0.27 6.90
N PHE A 117 5.64 0.90 7.38
CA PHE A 117 6.45 0.48 8.53
C PHE A 117 6.44 1.59 9.60
N PRO A 118 5.41 1.65 10.47
CA PRO A 118 5.19 2.79 11.37
C PRO A 118 6.29 3.02 12.39
N GLN A 119 7.08 2.00 12.70
CA GLN A 119 8.16 2.06 13.69
C GLN A 119 9.54 2.27 13.06
N TRP A 120 9.67 2.25 11.72
CA TRP A 120 10.96 2.33 11.04
C TRP A 120 11.24 3.74 10.52
N GLY A 121 12.48 4.19 10.70
CA GLY A 121 12.94 5.43 10.06
C GLY A 121 12.80 5.34 8.54
N SER A 122 12.21 6.38 7.93
CA SER A 122 11.85 6.38 6.51
C SER A 122 13.04 6.12 5.58
N GLU A 123 14.19 6.71 5.86
CA GLU A 123 15.40 6.51 5.06
C GLU A 123 15.93 5.08 5.17
N LYS A 124 15.92 4.51 6.38
CA LYS A 124 16.39 3.15 6.61
C LYS A 124 15.54 2.13 5.89
N ILE A 125 14.21 2.25 6.00
CA ILE A 125 13.31 1.27 5.35
C ILE A 125 13.34 1.41 3.83
N LYS A 126 13.39 2.61 3.28
CA LYS A 126 13.52 2.86 1.85
C LYS A 126 14.80 2.25 1.29
N ALA A 127 15.94 2.40 1.97
CA ALA A 127 17.20 1.82 1.55
C ALA A 127 17.16 0.29 1.43
N ILE A 128 16.42 -0.40 2.31
CA ILE A 128 16.27 -1.87 2.24
C ILE A 128 15.54 -2.30 0.96
N PHE A 129 14.61 -1.50 0.47
CA PHE A 129 13.80 -1.82 -0.71
C PHE A 129 14.32 -1.24 -2.03
N ASP A 130 15.28 -0.31 -2.00
CA ASP A 130 15.73 0.42 -3.19
C ASP A 130 16.26 -0.50 -4.30
N ASP A 131 17.06 -1.49 -3.94
CA ASP A 131 17.65 -2.42 -4.91
C ASP A 131 16.58 -3.31 -5.57
N ASP A 132 15.52 -3.67 -4.83
CA ASP A 132 14.48 -4.55 -5.33
C ASP A 132 13.48 -3.82 -6.23
N PHE A 133 13.19 -2.54 -5.96
CA PHE A 133 12.36 -1.75 -6.86
C PHE A 133 13.04 -1.57 -8.23
N ARG A 134 14.35 -1.34 -8.27
CA ARG A 134 15.13 -1.27 -9.52
C ARG A 134 15.12 -2.61 -10.26
N THR A 135 15.30 -3.71 -9.54
CA THR A 135 15.31 -5.06 -10.11
C THR A 135 13.93 -5.47 -10.64
N LEU A 136 12.85 -5.17 -9.90
CA LEU A 136 11.49 -5.44 -10.37
C LEU A 136 11.10 -4.60 -11.58
N HIS A 137 11.52 -3.35 -11.64
CA HIS A 137 11.38 -2.53 -12.84
C HIS A 137 12.11 -3.14 -14.03
N LYS A 138 13.34 -3.60 -13.84
CA LYS A 138 14.14 -4.24 -14.90
C LYS A 138 13.53 -5.56 -15.38
N PHE A 139 13.11 -6.42 -14.46
CA PHE A 139 12.51 -7.72 -14.80
C PHE A 139 11.17 -7.60 -15.54
N ARG A 140 10.36 -6.59 -15.23
CA ARG A 140 9.09 -6.37 -15.90
C ARG A 140 9.25 -5.58 -17.21
N SER A 141 10.19 -4.65 -17.30
CA SER A 141 10.46 -3.97 -18.55
C SER A 141 10.90 -4.96 -19.63
N ASP A 142 11.76 -5.92 -19.31
CA ASP A 142 12.26 -6.91 -20.27
C ASP A 142 11.16 -7.89 -20.75
N LYS A 143 10.14 -8.16 -19.95
CA LYS A 143 9.00 -9.00 -20.32
C LYS A 143 7.82 -8.27 -20.97
N PHE A 144 7.64 -6.98 -20.71
CA PHE A 144 6.47 -6.19 -21.11
C PHE A 144 6.78 -5.09 -22.14
N LEU A 145 8.02 -4.78 -22.41
CA LEU A 145 8.42 -3.82 -23.46
C LEU A 145 7.96 -4.23 -24.88
N ASN A 146 7.55 -5.46 -25.07
CA ASN A 146 7.06 -5.92 -26.36
C ASN A 146 5.56 -5.75 -26.60
N LYS A 147 4.76 -5.20 -25.68
CA LYS A 147 3.28 -5.16 -25.87
C LYS A 147 2.52 -3.90 -25.52
N SER A 148 3.07 -2.88 -24.96
CA SER A 148 2.43 -1.54 -24.84
C SER A 148 3.19 -0.66 -23.86
N GLY A 149 3.55 0.53 -24.27
CA GLY A 149 4.36 1.52 -23.57
C GLY A 149 3.77 2.11 -22.28
N ASN A 150 3.39 1.29 -21.32
CA ASN A 150 2.87 1.69 -20.02
C ASN A 150 3.93 1.66 -18.92
N GLU A 151 5.03 2.39 -19.10
CA GLU A 151 5.99 2.70 -18.01
C GLU A 151 5.33 3.38 -16.80
N ALA A 152 4.19 4.02 -16.99
CA ALA A 152 3.49 4.77 -15.93
C ALA A 152 2.87 3.88 -14.83
N GLN A 153 2.53 2.63 -15.13
CA GLN A 153 1.81 1.75 -14.17
C GLN A 153 2.62 1.30 -12.96
N TYR A 154 3.96 1.38 -13.01
CA TYR A 154 4.83 0.81 -11.96
C TYR A 154 5.49 1.85 -11.05
N LYS A 155 5.32 3.13 -11.32
CA LYS A 155 5.92 4.23 -10.54
C LYS A 155 5.25 4.49 -9.18
N ASN A 156 4.12 3.85 -8.90
CA ASN A 156 3.27 4.18 -7.75
C ASN A 156 3.36 3.20 -6.59
N ASN A 157 4.47 2.48 -6.41
CA ASN A 157 4.69 1.72 -5.19
C ASN A 157 5.36 2.62 -4.15
N LEU A 158 4.74 2.71 -2.97
CA LEU A 158 5.22 3.56 -1.87
C LEU A 158 5.81 2.70 -0.76
N ILE A 159 6.96 3.13 -0.24
CA ILE A 159 7.50 2.65 1.04
C ILE A 159 7.41 3.81 2.01
N ILE A 160 6.63 3.62 3.06
CA ILE A 160 6.29 4.63 4.05
C ILE A 160 6.91 4.24 5.38
N GLY A 161 7.71 5.12 5.96
CA GLY A 161 8.27 4.98 7.30
C GLY A 161 7.71 6.03 8.26
N GLN A 162 8.22 6.02 9.50
CA GLN A 162 7.77 6.86 10.60
C GLN A 162 7.73 8.36 10.25
N LYS A 163 8.78 8.91 9.65
CA LYS A 163 8.84 10.34 9.28
C LYS A 163 7.74 10.76 8.32
N ASN A 164 7.31 9.87 7.44
CA ASN A 164 6.23 10.18 6.51
C ASN A 164 4.90 10.35 7.25
N LEU A 165 4.66 9.54 8.29
CA LEU A 165 3.44 9.63 9.12
C LEU A 165 3.49 10.84 10.06
N GLU A 166 4.66 11.20 10.62
CA GLU A 166 4.83 12.35 11.50
C GLU A 166 4.74 13.69 10.76
N SER A 167 5.22 13.74 9.52
CA SER A 167 5.26 14.98 8.73
C SER A 167 3.97 15.29 7.97
N GLY A 168 2.98 14.41 8.00
CA GLY A 168 1.77 14.55 7.20
C GLY A 168 2.02 14.46 5.68
N SER A 169 3.20 14.02 5.26
CA SER A 169 3.55 13.98 3.83
C SER A 169 3.77 12.55 3.33
N ILE A 170 2.69 11.98 2.83
CA ILE A 170 2.75 10.88 1.87
C ILE A 170 2.74 11.50 0.48
N LYS A 171 3.88 11.95 0.02
CA LYS A 171 4.07 12.43 -1.35
C LYS A 171 4.75 11.39 -2.19
#